data_cf23ecaf979c3f81e4ec7d73f61bccef
#
_entry.id   cf23ecaf979c3f81e4ec7d73f61bccef
#
_cell.length_a   1.000
_cell.length_b   1.000
_cell.length_c   1.000
_cell.angle_alpha   90.00
_cell.angle_beta   90.00
_cell.angle_gamma   90.00
#
_symmetry.space_group_name_H-M   'P 1'
#
loop_
_entity.id
_entity.type
_entity.pdbx_description
1 polymer ?
#
loop_
_entity_poly.entity_id
_entity_poly.type
_entity_poly.pdbx_seq_one_letter_code
_entity_poly.pdbx_strand_id
1 'polypeptide(L)'
;PIPKGADSILQIELTSQEGDEVVLQQPSMKHFIRKKGENLRKGEVAIEAGSLLNPSRIGLCATMGHSTVPVIKRLKVAIISTGDELKQPGTELERGQIYESNSFGISGLVNWLGHTPVRMHSVGDTIDDLREALNQASTECDLILTSGGVSMGEWDLVRKIMEEEGDIHFWRVKLRPGSPPLFGKWNNTPIFGLPGNPVSSHVVFRMLVAPWIR
;
A
#
# COMPACT_ATOMS: atom_id res chain seq x y z
N PRO A 1 -17.49 -32.67 17.06
CA PRO A 1 -17.75 -33.77 16.13
C PRO A 1 -19.07 -34.40 16.45
N ILE A 2 -19.88 -34.69 15.43
CA ILE A 2 -21.14 -35.40 15.60
C ILE A 2 -20.83 -36.88 15.87
N PRO A 3 -21.51 -37.54 16.81
CA PRO A 3 -21.33 -38.97 17.04
C PRO A 3 -21.55 -39.80 15.79
N LYS A 4 -20.79 -40.90 15.67
CA LYS A 4 -20.92 -41.82 14.52
C LYS A 4 -22.33 -42.41 14.49
N GLY A 5 -23.01 -42.24 13.35
CA GLY A 5 -24.38 -42.74 13.18
C GLY A 5 -25.46 -41.67 13.36
N ALA A 6 -25.13 -40.47 13.90
CA ALA A 6 -26.06 -39.37 13.95
C ALA A 6 -26.15 -38.67 12.58
N ASP A 7 -27.36 -38.35 12.13
CA ASP A 7 -27.66 -37.72 10.84
C ASP A 7 -28.44 -36.40 10.94
N SER A 8 -28.84 -36.04 12.16
CA SER A 8 -29.62 -34.82 12.44
C SER A 8 -29.32 -34.28 13.83
N ILE A 9 -29.60 -33.02 14.06
CA ILE A 9 -29.37 -32.28 15.32
C ILE A 9 -30.63 -31.51 15.68
N LEU A 10 -30.96 -31.46 16.96
CA LEU A 10 -31.91 -30.56 17.55
C LEU A 10 -31.19 -29.60 18.53
N GLN A 11 -31.52 -28.32 18.51
CA GLN A 11 -31.01 -27.33 19.46
C GLN A 11 -31.45 -27.67 20.88
N ILE A 12 -30.59 -27.49 21.86
CA ILE A 12 -30.85 -27.85 23.25
C ILE A 12 -32.06 -27.08 23.82
N GLU A 13 -32.27 -25.85 23.33
CA GLU A 13 -33.39 -24.98 23.70
C GLU A 13 -34.76 -25.54 23.30
N LEU A 14 -34.76 -26.52 22.40
CA LEU A 14 -35.97 -27.24 21.92
C LEU A 14 -36.08 -28.63 22.48
N THR A 15 -35.40 -28.85 23.61
CA THR A 15 -35.46 -30.14 24.37
C THR A 15 -35.76 -29.83 25.84
N SER A 16 -36.36 -30.79 26.55
CA SER A 16 -36.46 -30.78 28.00
C SER A 16 -35.97 -32.11 28.56
N GLN A 17 -35.31 -32.08 29.72
CA GLN A 17 -34.86 -33.28 30.40
C GLN A 17 -35.90 -33.67 31.47
N GLU A 18 -36.34 -34.94 31.39
CA GLU A 18 -37.25 -35.55 32.35
C GLU A 18 -36.61 -36.79 32.92
N GLY A 19 -35.90 -36.65 34.06
CA GLY A 19 -35.10 -37.72 34.64
C GLY A 19 -33.92 -38.11 33.71
N ASP A 20 -33.87 -39.35 33.28
CA ASP A 20 -32.83 -39.85 32.35
C ASP A 20 -33.26 -39.77 30.88
N GLU A 21 -34.43 -39.24 30.59
CA GLU A 21 -34.97 -39.10 29.25
C GLU A 21 -34.87 -37.64 28.76
N VAL A 22 -34.72 -37.46 27.43
CA VAL A 22 -34.72 -36.17 26.74
C VAL A 22 -35.97 -36.10 25.86
N VAL A 23 -36.86 -35.19 26.17
CA VAL A 23 -38.10 -34.96 25.42
C VAL A 23 -37.81 -33.94 24.32
N LEU A 24 -38.09 -34.32 23.07
CA LEU A 24 -37.91 -33.44 21.88
C LEU A 24 -39.19 -32.68 21.62
N GLN A 25 -39.12 -31.32 21.61
CA GLN A 25 -40.27 -30.45 21.38
C GLN A 25 -40.59 -30.31 19.87
N GLN A 26 -39.66 -30.68 19.00
CA GLN A 26 -39.84 -30.74 17.52
C GLN A 26 -38.89 -31.71 16.87
N PRO A 27 -39.09 -32.06 15.59
CA PRO A 27 -38.16 -32.95 14.84
C PRO A 27 -36.77 -32.33 14.71
N SER A 28 -35.74 -33.18 14.80
CA SER A 28 -34.36 -32.80 14.52
C SER A 28 -34.15 -32.41 13.06
N MET A 29 -33.15 -31.57 12.80
CA MET A 29 -32.91 -30.98 11.46
C MET A 29 -31.55 -31.40 10.92
N LYS A 30 -31.52 -31.80 9.63
CA LYS A 30 -30.28 -32.26 8.95
C LYS A 30 -29.38 -31.11 8.53
N HIS A 31 -29.91 -29.89 8.34
CA HIS A 31 -29.17 -28.73 7.83
C HIS A 31 -28.13 -28.15 8.81
N PHE A 32 -28.15 -28.54 10.08
CA PHE A 32 -27.12 -28.18 11.04
C PHE A 32 -25.84 -29.03 10.96
N ILE A 33 -25.82 -30.04 10.09
CA ILE A 33 -24.68 -30.93 9.92
C ILE A 33 -23.92 -30.57 8.64
N ARG A 34 -22.70 -30.03 8.80
CA ARG A 34 -21.80 -29.83 7.66
C ARG A 34 -21.06 -31.10 7.31
N LYS A 35 -21.11 -31.50 6.05
CA LYS A 35 -20.37 -32.63 5.53
C LYS A 35 -18.89 -32.28 5.29
N LYS A 36 -18.03 -33.28 5.38
CA LYS A 36 -16.60 -33.12 5.04
C LYS A 36 -16.45 -32.64 3.61
N GLY A 37 -15.71 -31.54 3.42
CA GLY A 37 -15.50 -30.91 2.11
C GLY A 37 -16.67 -30.10 1.58
N GLU A 38 -17.68 -29.76 2.41
CA GLU A 38 -18.82 -28.93 2.00
C GLU A 38 -18.42 -27.48 1.70
N ASN A 39 -17.53 -26.92 2.52
CA ASN A 39 -17.04 -25.56 2.31
C ASN A 39 -15.86 -25.49 1.32
N LEU A 40 -14.98 -26.49 1.36
CA LEU A 40 -13.79 -26.56 0.52
C LEU A 40 -13.31 -28.01 0.46
N ARG A 41 -13.06 -28.53 -0.74
CA ARG A 41 -12.53 -29.88 -0.92
C ARG A 41 -11.00 -29.87 -0.99
N LYS A 42 -10.40 -30.98 -0.60
CA LYS A 42 -8.96 -31.18 -0.72
C LYS A 42 -8.52 -31.03 -2.19
N GLY A 43 -7.58 -30.14 -2.47
CA GLY A 43 -7.06 -29.88 -3.80
C GLY A 43 -7.75 -28.74 -4.55
N GLU A 44 -8.85 -28.18 -4.03
CA GLU A 44 -9.44 -26.97 -4.58
C GLU A 44 -8.62 -25.74 -4.18
N VAL A 45 -8.58 -24.75 -5.08
CA VAL A 45 -7.95 -23.45 -4.82
C VAL A 45 -8.85 -22.64 -3.89
N ALA A 46 -8.39 -22.39 -2.67
CA ALA A 46 -9.13 -21.62 -1.68
C ALA A 46 -8.94 -20.11 -1.83
N ILE A 47 -7.76 -19.68 -2.27
CA ILE A 47 -7.39 -18.27 -2.47
C ILE A 47 -6.50 -18.21 -3.71
N GLU A 48 -6.89 -17.42 -4.69
CA GLU A 48 -6.10 -17.22 -5.90
C GLU A 48 -4.83 -16.41 -5.60
N ALA A 49 -3.76 -16.69 -6.33
CA ALA A 49 -2.54 -15.90 -6.29
C ALA A 49 -2.82 -14.44 -6.66
N GLY A 50 -2.15 -13.49 -6.01
CA GLY A 50 -2.39 -12.06 -6.18
C GLY A 50 -3.60 -11.51 -5.41
N SER A 51 -4.34 -12.35 -4.70
CA SER A 51 -5.47 -11.91 -3.87
C SER A 51 -5.01 -11.11 -2.65
N LEU A 52 -5.68 -10.00 -2.36
CA LEU A 52 -5.47 -9.27 -1.10
C LEU A 52 -5.89 -10.14 0.09
N LEU A 53 -5.00 -10.34 1.05
CA LEU A 53 -5.27 -11.06 2.29
C LEU A 53 -6.03 -10.17 3.27
N ASN A 54 -7.36 -10.16 3.15
CA ASN A 54 -8.24 -9.54 4.14
C ASN A 54 -8.43 -10.47 5.37
N PRO A 55 -9.04 -9.98 6.48
CA PRO A 55 -9.21 -10.78 7.69
C PRO A 55 -9.87 -12.15 7.46
N SER A 56 -10.88 -12.22 6.60
CA SER A 56 -11.57 -13.48 6.29
C SER A 56 -10.65 -14.49 5.57
N ARG A 57 -9.83 -14.03 4.62
CA ARG A 57 -8.86 -14.87 3.92
C ARG A 57 -7.74 -15.35 4.84
N ILE A 58 -7.29 -14.50 5.77
CA ILE A 58 -6.32 -14.90 6.80
C ILE A 58 -6.92 -16.01 7.68
N GLY A 59 -8.16 -15.86 8.12
CA GLY A 59 -8.89 -16.89 8.85
C GLY A 59 -9.02 -18.20 8.06
N LEU A 60 -9.25 -18.11 6.75
CA LEU A 60 -9.32 -19.29 5.87
C LEU A 60 -7.97 -20.00 5.78
N CYS A 61 -6.85 -19.28 5.65
CA CYS A 61 -5.50 -19.85 5.69
C CYS A 61 -5.27 -20.64 6.97
N ALA A 62 -5.63 -20.08 8.13
CA ALA A 62 -5.52 -20.76 9.42
C ALA A 62 -6.42 -21.99 9.51
N THR A 63 -7.65 -21.92 8.98
CA THR A 63 -8.58 -23.06 8.93
C THR A 63 -8.02 -24.23 8.11
N MET A 64 -7.22 -23.93 7.07
CA MET A 64 -6.54 -24.92 6.25
C MET A 64 -5.22 -25.43 6.86
N GLY A 65 -4.82 -24.94 8.04
CA GLY A 65 -3.62 -25.37 8.75
C GLY A 65 -2.32 -24.66 8.32
N HIS A 66 -2.41 -23.58 7.55
CA HIS A 66 -1.23 -22.81 7.17
C HIS A 66 -0.85 -21.83 8.29
N SER A 67 0.33 -22.01 8.88
CA SER A 67 0.93 -21.08 9.85
C SER A 67 1.59 -19.87 9.17
N THR A 68 2.01 -20.04 7.93
CA THR A 68 2.62 -19.00 7.08
C THR A 68 2.15 -19.15 5.65
N VAL A 69 2.07 -18.03 4.93
CA VAL A 69 1.75 -18.00 3.50
C VAL A 69 2.72 -17.04 2.80
N PRO A 70 3.19 -17.37 1.57
CA PRO A 70 4.01 -16.45 0.80
C PRO A 70 3.17 -15.24 0.38
N VAL A 71 3.73 -14.04 0.57
CA VAL A 71 3.11 -12.78 0.20
C VAL A 71 4.08 -11.91 -0.58
N ILE A 72 3.57 -10.95 -1.36
CA ILE A 72 4.40 -9.95 -2.04
C ILE A 72 5.04 -9.05 -0.97
N LYS A 73 6.35 -8.78 -1.11
CA LYS A 73 7.11 -7.90 -0.23
C LYS A 73 6.53 -6.48 -0.28
N ARG A 74 6.40 -5.85 0.87
CA ARG A 74 6.09 -4.41 0.94
C ARG A 74 7.28 -3.60 0.43
N LEU A 75 7.02 -2.63 -0.43
CA LEU A 75 8.06 -1.74 -0.92
C LEU A 75 8.47 -0.74 0.17
N LYS A 76 9.77 -0.43 0.24
CA LYS A 76 10.28 0.77 0.88
C LYS A 76 10.28 1.89 -0.13
N VAL A 77 9.58 2.98 0.16
CA VAL A 77 9.38 4.09 -0.76
C VAL A 77 10.04 5.35 -0.19
N ALA A 78 11.14 5.76 -0.78
CA ALA A 78 11.79 7.02 -0.46
C ALA A 78 10.92 8.20 -0.89
N ILE A 79 10.82 9.23 -0.05
CA ILE A 79 10.08 10.46 -0.36
C ILE A 79 11.03 11.63 -0.10
N ILE A 80 11.36 12.36 -1.16
CA ILE A 80 12.30 13.49 -1.17
C ILE A 80 11.53 14.73 -1.58
N SER A 81 11.52 15.77 -0.75
CA SER A 81 11.00 17.10 -1.09
C SER A 81 12.16 18.02 -1.42
N THR A 82 12.01 18.83 -2.48
CA THR A 82 13.01 19.83 -2.91
C THR A 82 12.44 21.23 -2.84
N GLY A 83 13.24 22.19 -2.38
CA GLY A 83 12.91 23.62 -2.30
C GLY A 83 13.48 24.26 -1.03
N ASP A 84 14.25 25.31 -1.19
CA ASP A 84 14.84 26.07 -0.07
C ASP A 84 13.80 26.79 0.78
N GLU A 85 12.61 27.06 0.20
CA GLU A 85 11.46 27.62 0.90
C GLU A 85 10.83 26.66 1.91
N LEU A 86 11.13 25.35 1.84
CA LEU A 86 10.49 24.32 2.64
C LEU A 86 11.08 24.24 4.04
N LYS A 87 10.24 24.39 5.05
CA LYS A 87 10.60 24.24 6.46
C LYS A 87 9.79 23.13 7.13
N GLN A 88 10.41 22.50 8.08
CA GLN A 88 9.72 21.43 8.84
C GLN A 88 8.56 22.03 9.66
N PRO A 89 7.41 21.32 9.75
CA PRO A 89 6.33 21.75 10.63
C PRO A 89 6.80 21.93 12.07
N GLY A 90 6.35 23.02 12.70
CA GLY A 90 6.74 23.37 14.08
C GLY A 90 7.92 24.34 14.18
N THR A 91 8.60 24.66 13.07
CA THR A 91 9.60 25.75 13.05
C THR A 91 8.95 27.10 12.78
N GLU A 92 9.56 28.19 13.22
CA GLU A 92 9.12 29.53 12.87
C GLU A 92 9.44 29.83 11.40
N LEU A 93 8.49 30.43 10.68
CA LEU A 93 8.65 30.75 9.27
C LEU A 93 9.16 32.17 9.08
N GLU A 94 10.15 32.32 8.23
CA GLU A 94 10.59 33.60 7.69
C GLU A 94 9.79 33.96 6.42
N ARG A 95 9.96 35.20 5.96
CA ARG A 95 9.29 35.67 4.75
C ARG A 95 9.72 34.84 3.53
N GLY A 96 8.77 34.27 2.82
CA GLY A 96 8.99 33.42 1.63
C GLY A 96 9.11 31.95 1.93
N GLN A 97 9.10 31.55 3.21
CA GLN A 97 9.12 30.14 3.60
C GLN A 97 7.71 29.59 3.78
N ILE A 98 7.57 28.29 3.56
CA ILE A 98 6.33 27.53 3.76
C ILE A 98 6.64 26.20 4.48
N TYR A 99 5.64 25.64 5.14
CA TYR A 99 5.82 24.31 5.73
C TYR A 99 5.83 23.23 4.66
N GLU A 100 6.79 22.32 4.78
CA GLU A 100 6.83 21.09 3.99
C GLU A 100 5.66 20.20 4.40
N SER A 101 4.74 19.93 3.48
CA SER A 101 3.54 19.11 3.73
C SER A 101 3.41 17.91 2.80
N ASN A 102 4.09 17.95 1.65
CA ASN A 102 3.93 16.94 0.61
C ASN A 102 4.47 15.58 1.06
N SER A 103 5.65 15.53 1.68
CA SER A 103 6.20 14.26 2.14
C SER A 103 5.32 13.59 3.20
N PHE A 104 4.65 14.38 4.05
CA PHE A 104 3.70 13.83 5.04
C PHE A 104 2.48 13.24 4.35
N GLY A 105 1.86 13.99 3.43
CA GLY A 105 0.68 13.54 2.70
C GLY A 105 0.99 12.32 1.82
N ILE A 106 2.11 12.32 1.10
CA ILE A 106 2.56 11.20 0.27
C ILE A 106 2.88 9.98 1.15
N SER A 107 3.53 10.17 2.32
CA SER A 107 3.76 9.09 3.28
C SER A 107 2.45 8.43 3.73
N GLY A 108 1.44 9.24 4.02
CA GLY A 108 0.09 8.75 4.34
C GLY A 108 -0.49 7.89 3.20
N LEU A 109 -0.34 8.32 1.95
CA LEU A 109 -0.81 7.57 0.78
C LEU A 109 -0.05 6.26 0.58
N VAL A 110 1.28 6.25 0.77
CA VAL A 110 2.12 5.05 0.71
C VAL A 110 1.71 4.05 1.79
N ASN A 111 1.54 4.51 3.04
CA ASN A 111 1.07 3.68 4.15
C ASN A 111 -0.34 3.11 3.88
N TRP A 112 -1.24 3.93 3.32
CA TRP A 112 -2.60 3.49 2.99
C TRP A 112 -2.63 2.37 1.96
N LEU A 113 -1.64 2.31 1.06
CA LEU A 113 -1.44 1.22 0.11
C LEU A 113 -0.72 0.00 0.71
N GLY A 114 -0.33 0.05 1.99
CA GLY A 114 0.32 -1.05 2.70
C GLY A 114 1.83 -1.13 2.52
N HIS A 115 2.46 -0.09 1.95
CA HIS A 115 3.91 0.01 1.78
C HIS A 115 4.57 0.83 2.90
N THR A 116 5.89 0.87 2.95
CA THR A 116 6.67 1.54 3.99
C THR A 116 7.28 2.84 3.44
N PRO A 117 6.77 4.03 3.83
CA PRO A 117 7.39 5.29 3.44
C PRO A 117 8.67 5.54 4.23
N VAL A 118 9.69 6.04 3.56
CA VAL A 118 10.95 6.52 4.13
C VAL A 118 11.08 8.00 3.75
N ARG A 119 10.70 8.89 4.68
CA ARG A 119 10.85 10.33 4.45
C ARG A 119 12.33 10.70 4.61
N MET A 120 12.90 11.24 3.56
CA MET A 120 14.23 11.85 3.61
C MET A 120 14.11 13.33 4.02
N HIS A 121 15.19 13.92 4.51
CA HIS A 121 15.18 15.35 4.77
C HIS A 121 14.91 16.12 3.46
N SER A 122 14.28 17.31 3.58
CA SER A 122 14.16 18.20 2.42
C SER A 122 15.56 18.56 1.93
N VAL A 123 15.75 18.40 0.63
CA VAL A 123 17.03 18.66 -0.03
C VAL A 123 17.03 20.12 -0.48
N GLY A 124 18.14 20.82 -0.25
CA GLY A 124 18.36 22.17 -0.78
C GLY A 124 18.36 22.22 -2.30
N ASP A 125 18.27 23.42 -2.85
CA ASP A 125 18.22 23.63 -4.32
C ASP A 125 19.62 23.54 -4.96
N THR A 126 20.38 22.48 -4.64
CA THR A 126 21.64 22.16 -5.32
C THR A 126 21.57 20.79 -5.98
N ILE A 127 22.22 20.65 -7.14
CA ILE A 127 22.29 19.37 -7.87
C ILE A 127 23.05 18.32 -7.05
N ASP A 128 24.09 18.72 -6.32
CA ASP A 128 24.94 17.80 -5.56
C ASP A 128 24.18 17.21 -4.36
N ASP A 129 23.44 18.02 -3.60
CA ASP A 129 22.60 17.55 -2.50
C ASP A 129 21.50 16.61 -3.01
N LEU A 130 20.88 16.95 -4.15
CA LEU A 130 19.86 16.10 -4.76
C LEU A 130 20.46 14.77 -5.25
N ARG A 131 21.64 14.79 -5.85
CA ARG A 131 22.35 13.59 -6.29
C ARG A 131 22.67 12.66 -5.12
N GLU A 132 23.15 13.22 -4.01
CA GLU A 132 23.44 12.44 -2.80
C GLU A 132 22.17 11.78 -2.24
N ALA A 133 21.08 12.55 -2.12
CA ALA A 133 19.80 12.02 -1.66
C ALA A 133 19.23 10.94 -2.58
N LEU A 134 19.31 11.10 -3.90
CA LEU A 134 18.88 10.10 -4.88
C LEU A 134 19.74 8.84 -4.81
N ASN A 135 21.05 8.97 -4.63
CA ASN A 135 21.97 7.84 -4.47
C ASN A 135 21.66 7.06 -3.18
N GLN A 136 21.49 7.75 -2.06
CA GLN A 136 21.07 7.13 -0.80
C GLN A 136 19.73 6.40 -0.98
N ALA A 137 18.72 7.09 -1.53
CA ALA A 137 17.41 6.52 -1.75
C ALA A 137 17.46 5.26 -2.63
N SER A 138 18.29 5.25 -3.67
CA SER A 138 18.41 4.11 -4.59
C SER A 138 19.06 2.87 -3.95
N THR A 139 19.85 3.05 -2.90
CA THR A 139 20.48 1.93 -2.17
C THR A 139 19.58 1.37 -1.06
N GLU A 140 18.74 2.21 -0.44
CA GLU A 140 17.96 1.86 0.74
C GLU A 140 16.50 1.49 0.44
N CYS A 141 15.96 1.93 -0.72
CA CYS A 141 14.56 1.86 -1.05
C CYS A 141 14.29 1.19 -2.41
N ASP A 142 13.08 0.67 -2.56
CA ASP A 142 12.63 -0.05 -3.76
C ASP A 142 12.00 0.92 -4.80
N LEU A 143 11.64 2.14 -4.40
CA LEU A 143 11.01 3.19 -5.21
C LEU A 143 11.38 4.56 -4.64
N ILE A 144 11.58 5.53 -5.52
CA ILE A 144 11.82 6.93 -5.16
C ILE A 144 10.64 7.80 -5.62
N LEU A 145 10.14 8.64 -4.73
CA LEU A 145 9.18 9.71 -5.04
C LEU A 145 9.83 11.04 -4.71
N THR A 146 9.89 11.96 -5.68
CA THR A 146 10.27 13.35 -5.41
C THR A 146 9.04 14.25 -5.47
N SER A 147 9.04 15.34 -4.71
CA SER A 147 8.00 16.37 -4.73
C SER A 147 8.62 17.73 -4.95
N GLY A 148 8.32 18.34 -6.10
CA GLY A 148 8.95 19.57 -6.61
C GLY A 148 10.01 19.28 -7.68
N GLY A 149 10.56 20.31 -8.28
CA GLY A 149 11.68 20.26 -9.22
C GLY A 149 11.42 19.56 -10.55
N VAL A 150 10.17 19.39 -11.01
CA VAL A 150 9.82 18.63 -12.23
C VAL A 150 9.10 19.44 -13.31
N SER A 151 8.96 20.76 -13.14
CA SER A 151 8.27 21.65 -14.09
C SER A 151 9.21 22.19 -15.18
N MET A 152 9.01 23.38 -15.67
CA MET A 152 9.77 24.01 -16.76
C MET A 152 10.69 25.14 -16.29
N GLY A 153 10.80 25.39 -14.99
CA GLY A 153 11.65 26.44 -14.42
C GLY A 153 13.14 26.13 -14.53
N GLU A 154 13.97 27.15 -14.47
CA GLU A 154 15.44 26.99 -14.39
C GLU A 154 15.88 26.22 -13.14
N TRP A 155 15.04 26.20 -12.11
CA TRP A 155 15.26 25.58 -10.80
C TRP A 155 14.65 24.17 -10.68
N ASP A 156 14.19 23.59 -11.78
CA ASP A 156 13.62 22.24 -11.76
C ASP A 156 14.72 21.16 -11.77
N LEU A 157 15.42 21.05 -10.65
CA LEU A 157 16.64 20.25 -10.50
C LEU A 157 16.41 18.76 -10.70
N VAL A 158 15.27 18.22 -10.25
CA VAL A 158 14.95 16.79 -10.43
C VAL A 158 14.90 16.44 -11.92
N ARG A 159 14.31 17.30 -12.74
CA ARG A 159 14.27 17.07 -14.18
C ARG A 159 15.69 17.15 -14.79
N LYS A 160 16.46 18.19 -14.44
CA LYS A 160 17.82 18.37 -14.97
C LYS A 160 18.72 17.18 -14.68
N ILE A 161 18.80 16.76 -13.42
CA ILE A 161 19.64 15.64 -13.03
C ILE A 161 19.20 14.33 -13.68
N MET A 162 17.90 14.15 -13.86
CA MET A 162 17.38 12.97 -14.55
C MET A 162 17.65 12.99 -16.07
N GLU A 163 17.70 14.17 -16.70
CA GLU A 163 18.10 14.31 -18.12
C GLU A 163 19.59 14.06 -18.32
N GLU A 164 20.43 14.40 -17.35
CA GLU A 164 21.90 14.29 -17.43
C GLU A 164 22.42 12.92 -16.99
N GLU A 165 21.87 12.36 -15.92
CA GLU A 165 22.44 11.19 -15.21
C GLU A 165 21.44 10.04 -15.02
N GLY A 166 20.14 10.29 -15.17
CA GLY A 166 19.08 9.29 -15.03
C GLY A 166 18.63 8.67 -16.35
N ASP A 167 17.63 7.81 -16.26
CA ASP A 167 16.95 7.24 -17.42
C ASP A 167 15.47 7.63 -17.39
N ILE A 168 15.07 8.59 -18.24
CA ILE A 168 13.69 9.12 -18.29
C ILE A 168 12.88 8.29 -19.28
N HIS A 169 11.82 7.64 -18.80
CA HIS A 169 10.85 6.95 -19.64
C HIS A 169 9.76 7.88 -20.18
N PHE A 170 9.26 8.76 -19.33
CA PHE A 170 8.40 9.87 -19.77
C PHE A 170 8.51 11.09 -18.87
N TRP A 171 8.24 12.25 -19.46
CA TRP A 171 8.06 13.53 -18.77
C TRP A 171 6.87 14.26 -19.38
N ARG A 172 5.96 14.73 -18.51
CA ARG A 172 4.68 15.38 -18.81
C ARG A 172 3.60 14.44 -19.36
N VAL A 173 2.43 14.55 -18.77
CA VAL A 173 1.19 13.94 -19.25
C VAL A 173 0.09 14.99 -19.33
N LYS A 174 -0.92 14.80 -20.18
CA LYS A 174 -2.08 15.68 -20.29
C LYS A 174 -3.04 15.45 -19.11
N LEU A 175 -2.63 15.90 -17.92
CA LEU A 175 -3.38 15.79 -16.67
C LEU A 175 -3.52 17.16 -16.02
N ARG A 176 -4.71 17.54 -15.57
CA ARG A 176 -4.97 18.74 -14.79
C ARG A 176 -5.84 18.44 -13.57
N PRO A 177 -5.37 18.78 -12.34
CA PRO A 177 -4.05 19.32 -12.03
C PRO A 177 -2.97 18.23 -12.12
N GLY A 178 -1.68 18.61 -12.33
CA GLY A 178 -0.56 17.69 -12.26
C GLY A 178 0.13 17.36 -13.59
N SER A 179 0.11 18.28 -14.55
CA SER A 179 0.69 18.09 -15.90
C SER A 179 2.17 17.71 -15.99
N PRO A 180 3.10 18.11 -15.09
CA PRO A 180 4.52 17.78 -15.23
C PRO A 180 5.00 16.61 -14.35
N PRO A 181 4.38 15.41 -14.34
CA PRO A 181 5.01 14.28 -13.69
C PRO A 181 6.16 13.76 -14.55
N LEU A 182 7.15 13.18 -13.87
CA LEU A 182 8.27 12.46 -14.47
C LEU A 182 8.24 11.02 -14.00
N PHE A 183 8.59 10.08 -14.87
CA PHE A 183 8.86 8.69 -14.53
C PHE A 183 10.13 8.21 -15.22
N GLY A 184 10.94 7.49 -14.48
CA GLY A 184 12.21 6.98 -14.97
C GLY A 184 12.89 6.05 -13.97
N LYS A 185 14.23 5.96 -14.09
CA LYS A 185 15.07 5.20 -13.18
C LYS A 185 16.28 6.00 -12.75
N TRP A 186 16.67 5.87 -11.49
CA TRP A 186 17.93 6.34 -10.93
C TRP A 186 18.69 5.14 -10.37
N ASN A 187 19.89 4.85 -10.87
CA ASN A 187 20.66 3.64 -10.50
C ASN A 187 19.81 2.35 -10.54
N ASN A 188 19.02 2.16 -11.59
CA ASN A 188 18.02 1.09 -11.77
C ASN A 188 16.82 1.12 -10.80
N THR A 189 16.77 2.01 -9.81
CA THR A 189 15.62 2.19 -8.92
C THR A 189 14.57 3.07 -9.61
N PRO A 190 13.30 2.61 -9.70
CA PRO A 190 12.23 3.43 -10.27
C PRO A 190 12.06 4.74 -9.51
N ILE A 191 11.83 5.83 -10.25
CA ILE A 191 11.60 7.17 -9.69
C ILE A 191 10.38 7.81 -10.33
N PHE A 192 9.49 8.37 -9.50
CA PHE A 192 8.44 9.29 -9.94
C PHE A 192 8.71 10.70 -9.40
N GLY A 193 8.81 11.64 -10.30
CA GLY A 193 8.83 13.06 -9.97
C GLY A 193 7.41 13.62 -9.92
N LEU A 194 6.98 14.08 -8.75
CA LEU A 194 5.65 14.63 -8.51
C LEU A 194 5.71 16.16 -8.50
N PRO A 195 4.63 16.85 -8.93
CA PRO A 195 4.56 18.30 -8.86
C PRO A 195 4.71 18.83 -7.42
N GLY A 196 5.25 20.04 -7.23
CA GLY A 196 5.36 20.68 -5.93
C GLY A 196 4.01 21.09 -5.31
N ASN A 197 2.99 21.38 -6.13
CA ASN A 197 1.65 21.70 -5.62
C ASN A 197 1.01 20.49 -4.94
N PRO A 198 0.57 20.58 -3.66
CA PRO A 198 0.05 19.45 -2.90
C PRO A 198 -1.12 18.72 -3.56
N VAL A 199 -2.09 19.47 -4.13
CA VAL A 199 -3.24 18.86 -4.82
C VAL A 199 -2.77 18.07 -6.04
N SER A 200 -1.85 18.66 -6.82
CA SER A 200 -1.28 18.01 -8.01
C SER A 200 -0.51 16.74 -7.66
N SER A 201 0.31 16.78 -6.59
CA SER A 201 1.05 15.62 -6.09
C SER A 201 0.12 14.46 -5.73
N HIS A 202 -0.96 14.74 -5.00
CA HIS A 202 -1.95 13.74 -4.62
C HIS A 202 -2.69 13.13 -5.83
N VAL A 203 -3.05 13.98 -6.82
CA VAL A 203 -3.71 13.50 -8.04
C VAL A 203 -2.75 12.61 -8.85
N VAL A 204 -1.51 13.07 -9.08
CA VAL A 204 -0.49 12.30 -9.81
C VAL A 204 -0.18 10.99 -9.09
N PHE A 205 -0.01 11.02 -7.75
CA PHE A 205 0.20 9.79 -6.97
C PHE A 205 -0.93 8.78 -7.22
N ARG A 206 -2.19 9.21 -7.10
CA ARG A 206 -3.35 8.31 -7.26
C ARG A 206 -3.50 7.78 -8.68
N MET A 207 -3.16 8.59 -9.69
CA MET A 207 -3.36 8.24 -11.10
C MET A 207 -2.21 7.43 -11.69
N LEU A 208 -0.97 7.65 -11.26
CA LEU A 208 0.21 7.04 -11.83
C LEU A 208 0.94 6.11 -10.85
N VAL A 209 1.26 6.59 -9.63
CA VAL A 209 2.05 5.83 -8.67
C VAL A 209 1.24 4.68 -8.06
N ALA A 210 0.03 4.95 -7.58
CA ALA A 210 -0.79 3.94 -6.89
C ALA A 210 -1.14 2.72 -7.77
N PRO A 211 -1.50 2.86 -9.06
CA PRO A 211 -1.68 1.70 -9.95
C PRO A 211 -0.38 0.94 -10.22
N TRP A 212 0.76 1.64 -10.23
CA TRP A 212 2.06 1.04 -10.52
C TRP A 212 2.60 0.20 -9.34
N ILE A 213 2.31 0.58 -8.09
CA ILE A 213 2.82 -0.10 -6.89
C ILE A 213 1.85 -1.13 -6.29
N ARG A 214 0.64 -1.28 -6.83
CA ARG A 214 -0.35 -2.30 -6.43
C ARG A 214 -0.08 -3.63 -7.08
#